data_92b5fe6acc015855dc0d3e2dea69947a
#
_entry.id   92b5fe6acc015855dc0d3e2dea69947a
#
_cell.length_a   1.000
_cell.length_b   1.000
_cell.length_c   1.000
_cell.angle_alpha   90.00
_cell.angle_beta   90.00
_cell.angle_gamma   90.00
#
_symmetry.space_group_name_H-M   'P 1'
#
loop_
_entity.id
_entity.type
_entity.pdbx_description
1 polymer ?
#
loop_
_entity_poly.entity_id
_entity_poly.type
_entity_poly.pdbx_seq_one_letter_code
_entity_poly.pdbx_strand_id
1 'polypeptide(L)'
;MSVINIQAQLNLLGLSKENSGTKIGNSTIKGGSIIPSHSPVDGSLIGSVDTTTKEGYQAVMKSAEEAFQSWRVTPAPLRGEIVRQFGERLRTLKAPLGALVSYEMGKSLQEGLGEVQEMIDICDFAVGLSRQLHGLTMHSERPGHRMYEQYHPLGIVGIISAFNFPVAVWSWNTALAMICGDVCVWKPSEKTPLCGVACQKILADVLEENNIHAGVSSLINGNYTVGEWMTEDPRMALISATGSIRMGKIVAQKVAARLGKSLLELGGNNAIIVTPDADLKMTLMGAVFGAVGTAGDRKS
;
A
#
# COMPACT_ATOMS: atom_id res chain seq x y z
N MET A 1 -9.72 3.49 -30.27
CA MET A 1 -9.03 3.27 -28.96
C MET A 1 -7.96 2.23 -29.19
N SER A 2 -6.69 2.52 -28.96
CA SER A 2 -5.64 1.50 -29.04
C SER A 2 -5.88 0.50 -27.90
N VAL A 3 -6.06 -0.78 -28.25
CA VAL A 3 -6.16 -1.84 -27.28
C VAL A 3 -4.84 -1.88 -26.46
N ILE A 4 -4.93 -1.83 -25.14
CA ILE A 4 -3.74 -1.92 -24.27
C ILE A 4 -3.07 -3.26 -24.55
N ASN A 5 -1.83 -3.26 -25.01
CA ASN A 5 -1.03 -4.48 -25.07
C ASN A 5 -0.53 -4.78 -23.65
N ILE A 6 -1.34 -5.50 -22.89
CA ILE A 6 -1.04 -5.79 -21.47
C ILE A 6 0.25 -6.59 -21.30
N GLN A 7 0.56 -7.52 -22.22
CA GLN A 7 1.79 -8.29 -22.12
C GLN A 7 3.05 -7.42 -22.22
N ALA A 8 3.03 -6.40 -23.08
CA ALA A 8 4.14 -5.44 -23.16
C ALA A 8 4.29 -4.65 -21.85
N GLN A 9 3.18 -4.28 -21.22
CA GLN A 9 3.22 -3.57 -19.93
C GLN A 9 3.75 -4.47 -18.80
N LEU A 10 3.31 -5.74 -18.74
CA LEU A 10 3.83 -6.71 -17.77
C LEU A 10 5.33 -6.90 -17.90
N ASN A 11 5.84 -7.00 -19.14
CA ASN A 11 7.27 -7.12 -19.39
C ASN A 11 8.07 -5.90 -18.90
N LEU A 12 7.55 -4.67 -19.12
CA LEU A 12 8.16 -3.43 -18.62
C LEU A 12 8.18 -3.38 -17.08
N LEU A 13 7.19 -3.96 -16.43
CA LEU A 13 7.10 -4.08 -14.97
C LEU A 13 7.90 -5.27 -14.41
N GLY A 14 8.49 -6.10 -15.28
CA GLY A 14 9.25 -7.29 -14.88
C GLY A 14 8.37 -8.41 -14.32
N LEU A 15 7.10 -8.48 -14.74
CA LEU A 15 6.16 -9.53 -14.35
C LEU A 15 6.15 -10.66 -15.38
N SER A 16 5.96 -11.88 -14.87
CA SER A 16 5.80 -13.12 -15.66
C SER A 16 4.33 -13.55 -15.72
N LYS A 17 4.02 -14.61 -16.45
CA LYS A 17 2.70 -15.25 -16.40
C LYS A 17 2.41 -15.85 -15.02
N GLU A 18 3.43 -16.37 -14.36
CA GLU A 18 3.36 -16.91 -13.01
C GLU A 18 4.30 -16.11 -12.11
N ASN A 19 3.78 -15.60 -10.99
CA ASN A 19 4.52 -14.74 -10.08
C ASN A 19 4.42 -15.27 -8.66
N SER A 20 5.46 -15.03 -7.85
CA SER A 20 5.36 -15.32 -6.43
C SER A 20 4.62 -14.22 -5.69
N GLY A 21 3.66 -14.62 -4.86
CA GLY A 21 2.90 -13.71 -3.99
C GLY A 21 3.54 -13.50 -2.63
N THR A 22 4.65 -14.20 -2.33
CA THR A 22 5.42 -13.96 -1.10
C THR A 22 6.79 -13.42 -1.48
N LYS A 23 7.05 -12.17 -1.11
CA LYS A 23 8.30 -11.48 -1.44
C LYS A 23 8.89 -10.77 -0.22
N ILE A 24 10.21 -10.90 -0.08
CA ILE A 24 11.04 -10.12 0.85
C ILE A 24 12.00 -9.31 -0.04
N GLY A 25 11.69 -8.03 -0.25
CA GLY A 25 12.34 -7.29 -1.31
C GLY A 25 12.15 -8.00 -2.67
N ASN A 26 13.26 -8.28 -3.36
CA ASN A 26 13.27 -9.03 -4.63
C ASN A 26 13.29 -10.56 -4.44
N SER A 27 13.61 -11.06 -3.23
CA SER A 27 13.61 -12.50 -2.96
C SER A 27 12.18 -13.04 -2.92
N THR A 28 11.98 -14.23 -3.52
CA THR A 28 10.67 -14.88 -3.62
C THR A 28 10.64 -16.15 -2.79
N ILE A 29 9.52 -16.38 -2.12
CA ILE A 29 9.24 -17.62 -1.41
C ILE A 29 8.05 -18.27 -2.13
N LYS A 30 8.30 -19.42 -2.77
CA LYS A 30 7.27 -20.16 -3.50
C LYS A 30 6.44 -21.00 -2.54
N GLY A 31 5.17 -21.18 -2.88
CA GLY A 31 4.27 -22.08 -2.16
C GLY A 31 2.84 -21.58 -2.16
N GLY A 32 1.92 -22.40 -1.67
CA GLY A 32 0.50 -22.07 -1.58
C GLY A 32 -0.28 -22.32 -2.86
N SER A 33 -1.57 -21.98 -2.82
CA SER A 33 -2.47 -22.11 -3.96
C SER A 33 -2.27 -20.97 -4.97
N ILE A 34 -2.66 -21.23 -6.21
CA ILE A 34 -2.57 -20.22 -7.29
C ILE A 34 -3.82 -19.36 -7.32
N ILE A 35 -3.65 -18.06 -7.39
CA ILE A 35 -4.69 -17.07 -7.65
C ILE A 35 -4.54 -16.63 -9.11
N PRO A 36 -5.46 -17.00 -10.03
CA PRO A 36 -5.50 -16.45 -11.37
C PRO A 36 -6.04 -15.02 -11.33
N SER A 37 -5.40 -14.09 -12.03
CA SER A 37 -5.89 -12.74 -12.24
C SER A 37 -6.51 -12.62 -13.64
N HIS A 38 -7.80 -12.30 -13.68
CA HIS A 38 -8.57 -12.12 -14.92
C HIS A 38 -8.96 -10.66 -15.08
N SER A 39 -8.86 -10.16 -16.30
CA SER A 39 -9.31 -8.82 -16.61
C SER A 39 -10.83 -8.74 -16.59
N PRO A 40 -11.43 -7.78 -15.86
CA PRO A 40 -12.87 -7.52 -15.97
C PRO A 40 -13.28 -6.86 -17.29
N VAL A 41 -12.30 -6.42 -18.11
CA VAL A 41 -12.55 -5.76 -19.40
C VAL A 41 -13.01 -6.78 -20.46
N ASP A 42 -12.38 -7.96 -20.51
CA ASP A 42 -12.59 -8.96 -21.56
C ASP A 42 -12.58 -10.41 -21.03
N GLY A 43 -12.41 -10.61 -19.72
CA GLY A 43 -12.35 -11.93 -19.10
C GLY A 43 -11.04 -12.69 -19.33
N SER A 44 -10.05 -12.08 -20.04
CA SER A 44 -8.79 -12.75 -20.32
C SER A 44 -7.94 -12.99 -19.09
N LEU A 45 -7.19 -14.09 -19.07
CA LEU A 45 -6.19 -14.34 -18.04
C LEU A 45 -4.99 -13.41 -18.25
N ILE A 46 -4.71 -12.56 -17.28
CA ILE A 46 -3.56 -11.64 -17.28
C ILE A 46 -2.30 -12.39 -16.82
N GLY A 47 -2.42 -13.13 -15.75
CA GLY A 47 -1.35 -13.90 -15.11
C GLY A 47 -1.85 -14.54 -13.83
N SER A 48 -0.93 -15.12 -13.06
CA SER A 48 -1.26 -15.73 -11.77
C SER A 48 -0.23 -15.41 -10.71
N VAL A 49 -0.67 -15.51 -9.44
CA VAL A 49 0.18 -15.28 -8.26
C VAL A 49 -0.05 -16.42 -7.27
N ASP A 50 1.00 -17.00 -6.71
CA ASP A 50 0.84 -17.98 -5.63
C ASP A 50 0.49 -17.28 -4.30
N THR A 51 -0.18 -18.00 -3.39
CA THR A 51 -0.53 -17.49 -2.07
C THR A 51 0.61 -17.72 -1.08
N THR A 52 0.69 -16.87 -0.07
CA THR A 52 1.62 -17.01 1.05
C THR A 52 1.22 -18.19 1.92
N THR A 53 2.18 -19.10 2.18
CA THR A 53 2.03 -20.18 3.19
C THR A 53 2.29 -19.64 4.60
N LYS A 54 1.95 -20.42 5.63
CA LYS A 54 2.23 -20.02 7.02
C LYS A 54 3.73 -19.89 7.27
N GLU A 55 4.53 -20.78 6.69
CA GLU A 55 6.00 -20.74 6.75
C GLU A 55 6.56 -19.52 6.03
N GLY A 56 6.04 -19.20 4.85
CA GLY A 56 6.39 -18.00 4.09
C GLY A 56 6.07 -16.73 4.88
N TYR A 57 4.91 -16.68 5.54
CA TYR A 57 4.54 -15.59 6.43
C TYR A 57 5.54 -15.43 7.60
N GLN A 58 5.95 -16.53 8.24
CA GLN A 58 6.93 -16.48 9.33
C GLN A 58 8.30 -15.99 8.85
N ALA A 59 8.73 -16.40 7.65
CA ALA A 59 9.96 -15.90 7.05
C ALA A 59 9.92 -14.39 6.77
N VAL A 60 8.78 -13.90 6.25
CA VAL A 60 8.54 -12.47 6.06
C VAL A 60 8.63 -11.72 7.38
N MET A 61 7.93 -12.18 8.41
CA MET A 61 7.93 -11.52 9.71
C MET A 61 9.32 -11.47 10.35
N LYS A 62 10.07 -12.58 10.28
CA LYS A 62 11.45 -12.63 10.76
C LYS A 62 12.34 -11.60 10.05
N SER A 63 12.27 -11.55 8.72
CA SER A 63 13.03 -10.58 7.93
C SER A 63 12.64 -9.13 8.23
N ALA A 64 11.36 -8.86 8.49
CA ALA A 64 10.89 -7.55 8.88
C ALA A 64 11.43 -7.12 10.27
N GLU A 65 11.47 -8.05 11.24
CA GLU A 65 12.07 -7.79 12.56
C GLU A 65 13.57 -7.45 12.45
N GLU A 66 14.31 -8.20 11.62
CA GLU A 66 15.73 -7.96 11.36
C GLU A 66 15.94 -6.59 10.67
N ALA A 67 15.17 -6.29 9.63
CA ALA A 67 15.22 -5.02 8.91
C ALA A 67 14.93 -3.82 9.82
N PHE A 68 13.97 -3.95 10.73
CA PHE A 68 13.60 -2.86 11.63
C PHE A 68 14.77 -2.42 12.51
N GLN A 69 15.68 -3.31 12.91
CA GLN A 69 16.82 -2.96 13.77
C GLN A 69 17.75 -1.93 13.10
N SER A 70 17.98 -2.04 11.80
CA SER A 70 18.82 -1.10 11.04
C SER A 70 18.01 0.11 10.55
N TRP A 71 16.77 -0.11 10.09
CA TRP A 71 15.96 0.96 9.49
C TRP A 71 15.55 2.02 10.51
N ARG A 72 15.16 1.61 11.72
CA ARG A 72 14.74 2.52 12.80
C ARG A 72 15.81 3.54 13.21
N VAL A 73 17.08 3.21 13.06
CA VAL A 73 18.20 4.08 13.41
C VAL A 73 18.77 4.86 12.22
N THR A 74 18.31 4.56 11.00
CA THR A 74 18.65 5.33 9.81
C THR A 74 18.04 6.74 9.93
N PRO A 75 18.82 7.82 9.75
CA PRO A 75 18.29 9.18 9.85
C PRO A 75 17.10 9.43 8.92
N ALA A 76 16.04 10.11 9.40
CA ALA A 76 14.82 10.32 8.63
C ALA A 76 15.05 10.95 7.25
N PRO A 77 15.94 11.96 7.06
CA PRO A 77 16.22 12.48 5.73
C PRO A 77 16.85 11.46 4.77
N LEU A 78 17.62 10.49 5.26
CA LEU A 78 18.15 9.40 4.43
C LEU A 78 17.06 8.41 4.04
N ARG A 79 16.12 8.12 4.95
CA ARG A 79 14.91 7.35 4.61
C ARG A 79 14.06 8.09 3.57
N GLY A 80 13.96 9.43 3.70
CA GLY A 80 13.31 10.29 2.70
C GLY A 80 13.95 10.19 1.33
N GLU A 81 15.30 10.07 1.25
CA GLU A 81 15.99 9.90 -0.03
C GLU A 81 15.60 8.57 -0.72
N ILE A 82 15.45 7.49 0.01
CA ILE A 82 14.95 6.22 -0.54
C ILE A 82 13.52 6.38 -1.09
N VAL A 83 12.64 7.06 -0.35
CA VAL A 83 11.27 7.34 -0.81
C VAL A 83 11.28 8.27 -2.05
N ARG A 84 12.18 9.23 -2.13
CA ARG A 84 12.36 10.08 -3.32
C ARG A 84 12.72 9.25 -4.56
N GLN A 85 13.69 8.34 -4.42
CA GLN A 85 14.08 7.45 -5.52
C GLN A 85 12.95 6.53 -5.95
N PHE A 86 12.15 6.04 -5.00
CA PHE A 86 10.93 5.29 -5.30
C PHE A 86 9.94 6.14 -6.11
N GLY A 87 9.69 7.40 -5.74
CA GLY A 87 8.87 8.33 -6.49
C GLY A 87 9.36 8.56 -7.92
N GLU A 88 10.69 8.69 -8.14
CA GLU A 88 11.28 8.81 -9.48
C GLU A 88 11.07 7.54 -10.32
N ARG A 89 11.22 6.37 -9.70
CA ARG A 89 10.95 5.10 -10.39
C ARG A 89 9.48 4.99 -10.80
N LEU A 90 8.56 5.44 -9.93
CA LEU A 90 7.12 5.50 -10.25
C LEU A 90 6.83 6.47 -11.40
N ARG A 91 7.50 7.63 -11.50
CA ARG A 91 7.36 8.54 -12.65
C ARG A 91 7.74 7.86 -13.95
N THR A 92 8.84 7.13 -13.95
CA THR A 92 9.33 6.39 -15.13
C THR A 92 8.37 5.28 -15.55
N LEU A 93 7.78 4.57 -14.57
CA LEU A 93 6.91 3.41 -14.79
C LEU A 93 5.41 3.75 -14.71
N LYS A 94 5.05 5.05 -14.73
CA LYS A 94 3.66 5.49 -14.58
C LYS A 94 2.75 4.90 -15.66
N ALA A 95 3.17 4.92 -16.90
CA ALA A 95 2.36 4.42 -18.01
C ALA A 95 2.11 2.90 -17.90
N PRO A 96 3.13 2.03 -17.77
CA PRO A 96 2.88 0.60 -17.64
C PRO A 96 2.13 0.21 -16.37
N LEU A 97 2.42 0.84 -15.23
CA LEU A 97 1.71 0.54 -13.98
C LEU A 97 0.25 1.01 -14.02
N GLY A 98 -0.02 2.21 -14.53
CA GLY A 98 -1.39 2.71 -14.71
C GLY A 98 -2.21 1.85 -15.68
N ALA A 99 -1.58 1.34 -16.75
CA ALA A 99 -2.22 0.40 -17.67
C ALA A 99 -2.55 -0.93 -16.97
N LEU A 100 -1.65 -1.45 -16.12
CA LEU A 100 -1.92 -2.66 -15.33
C LEU A 100 -3.09 -2.44 -14.36
N VAL A 101 -3.12 -1.32 -13.63
CA VAL A 101 -4.24 -0.96 -12.74
C VAL A 101 -5.56 -0.95 -13.51
N SER A 102 -5.59 -0.28 -14.68
CA SER A 102 -6.79 -0.22 -15.52
C SER A 102 -7.24 -1.61 -15.98
N TYR A 103 -6.30 -2.46 -16.36
CA TYR A 103 -6.63 -3.75 -16.97
C TYR A 103 -6.99 -4.82 -15.93
N GLU A 104 -6.35 -4.81 -14.76
CA GLU A 104 -6.61 -5.76 -13.67
C GLU A 104 -7.85 -5.38 -12.86
N MET A 105 -8.10 -4.08 -12.63
CA MET A 105 -9.23 -3.60 -11.83
C MET A 105 -10.46 -3.22 -12.65
N GLY A 106 -10.28 -2.85 -13.91
CA GLY A 106 -11.38 -2.39 -14.78
C GLY A 106 -11.64 -0.88 -14.75
N LYS A 107 -10.71 -0.10 -14.22
CA LYS A 107 -10.77 1.37 -14.26
C LYS A 107 -10.50 1.92 -15.66
N SER A 108 -10.92 3.16 -15.91
CA SER A 108 -10.44 3.89 -17.09
C SER A 108 -8.92 4.07 -17.02
N LEU A 109 -8.27 4.21 -18.18
CA LEU A 109 -6.82 4.44 -18.21
C LEU A 109 -6.41 5.71 -17.47
N GLN A 110 -7.24 6.76 -17.54
CA GLN A 110 -6.96 8.01 -16.82
C GLN A 110 -7.01 7.83 -15.31
N GLU A 111 -7.93 7.02 -14.80
CA GLU A 111 -7.97 6.68 -13.36
C GLU A 111 -6.78 5.82 -12.95
N GLY A 112 -6.38 4.84 -13.77
CA GLY A 112 -5.17 4.05 -13.51
C GLY A 112 -3.90 4.91 -13.48
N LEU A 113 -3.74 5.84 -14.41
CA LEU A 113 -2.65 6.80 -14.42
C LEU A 113 -2.73 7.79 -13.23
N GLY A 114 -3.95 8.21 -12.87
CA GLY A 114 -4.21 9.06 -11.71
C GLY A 114 -3.81 8.38 -10.41
N GLU A 115 -4.11 7.10 -10.26
CA GLU A 115 -3.74 6.34 -9.07
C GLU A 115 -2.22 6.23 -8.89
N VAL A 116 -1.46 6.03 -9.99
CA VAL A 116 0.00 6.09 -9.93
C VAL A 116 0.51 7.51 -9.66
N GLN A 117 -0.23 8.55 -10.11
CA GLN A 117 0.11 9.93 -9.74
C GLN A 117 -0.01 10.15 -8.23
N GLU A 118 -1.05 9.62 -7.60
CA GLU A 118 -1.19 9.70 -6.14
C GLU A 118 -0.04 9.02 -5.38
N MET A 119 0.49 7.90 -5.93
CA MET A 119 1.70 7.28 -5.39
C MET A 119 2.92 8.22 -5.45
N ILE A 120 3.07 8.93 -6.55
CA ILE A 120 4.15 9.91 -6.74
C ILE A 120 4.00 11.08 -5.77
N ASP A 121 2.79 11.62 -5.66
CA ASP A 121 2.49 12.79 -4.83
C ASP A 121 2.72 12.49 -3.35
N ILE A 122 2.34 11.31 -2.87
CA ILE A 122 2.62 10.93 -1.48
C ILE A 122 4.12 10.71 -1.22
N CYS A 123 4.88 10.23 -2.20
CA CYS A 123 6.33 10.16 -2.07
C CYS A 123 6.93 11.56 -1.90
N ASP A 124 6.53 12.53 -2.72
CA ASP A 124 7.00 13.92 -2.61
C ASP A 124 6.64 14.54 -1.26
N PHE A 125 5.41 14.33 -0.79
CA PHE A 125 4.98 14.76 0.52
C PHE A 125 5.80 14.12 1.65
N ALA A 126 6.01 12.80 1.61
CA ALA A 126 6.79 12.07 2.59
C ALA A 126 8.24 12.55 2.66
N VAL A 127 8.86 12.86 1.50
CA VAL A 127 10.22 13.43 1.44
C VAL A 127 10.28 14.75 2.22
N GLY A 128 9.31 15.65 2.03
CA GLY A 128 9.20 16.89 2.79
C GLY A 128 9.07 16.64 4.30
N LEU A 129 8.18 15.71 4.67
CA LEU A 129 7.95 15.34 6.08
C LEU A 129 9.17 14.70 6.74
N SER A 130 10.04 14.01 6.01
CA SER A 130 11.23 13.37 6.57
C SER A 130 12.17 14.35 7.31
N ARG A 131 12.05 15.65 7.02
CA ARG A 131 12.79 16.73 7.70
C ARG A 131 11.97 17.48 8.74
N GLN A 132 10.71 17.08 8.95
CA GLN A 132 9.74 17.77 9.82
C GLN A 132 9.20 16.86 10.93
N LEU A 133 9.83 15.71 11.18
CA LEU A 133 9.44 14.80 12.27
C LEU A 133 9.96 15.32 13.63
N HIS A 134 9.54 16.53 13.99
CA HIS A 134 9.89 17.17 15.25
C HIS A 134 8.74 17.13 16.24
N GLY A 135 9.05 17.09 17.53
CA GLY A 135 8.10 17.24 18.61
C GLY A 135 8.14 18.64 19.23
N LEU A 136 7.31 18.87 20.22
CA LEU A 136 7.27 20.11 20.98
C LEU A 136 8.40 20.17 22.01
N THR A 137 8.93 21.37 22.24
CA THR A 137 9.82 21.65 23.38
C THR A 137 9.07 22.57 24.33
N MET A 138 9.03 22.22 25.60
CA MET A 138 8.25 22.97 26.62
C MET A 138 9.06 23.20 27.89
N HIS A 139 8.67 24.22 28.64
CA HIS A 139 9.28 24.52 29.94
C HIS A 139 8.79 23.54 31.01
N SER A 140 9.68 23.20 31.94
CA SER A 140 9.34 22.48 33.15
C SER A 140 9.12 23.48 34.31
N GLU A 141 8.17 23.20 35.19
CA GLU A 141 7.99 23.86 36.47
C GLU A 141 9.07 23.47 37.49
N ARG A 142 9.91 22.49 37.20
CA ARG A 142 11.00 22.01 38.05
C ARG A 142 12.32 22.67 37.67
N PRO A 143 13.09 23.24 38.63
CA PRO A 143 14.42 23.78 38.36
C PRO A 143 15.36 22.73 37.79
N GLY A 144 16.14 23.08 36.74
CA GLY A 144 17.12 22.20 36.13
C GLY A 144 16.54 21.08 35.23
N HIS A 145 15.22 21.09 34.96
CA HIS A 145 14.56 20.11 34.10
C HIS A 145 14.27 20.69 32.72
N ARG A 146 14.40 19.83 31.70
CA ARG A 146 14.03 20.08 30.32
C ARG A 146 12.99 19.06 29.86
N MET A 147 11.97 19.52 29.16
CA MET A 147 10.90 18.67 28.63
C MET A 147 10.83 18.83 27.10
N TYR A 148 10.71 17.73 26.39
CA TYR A 148 10.47 17.72 24.95
C TYR A 148 9.78 16.41 24.54
N GLU A 149 9.09 16.48 23.40
CA GLU A 149 8.53 15.31 22.72
C GLU A 149 9.49 14.80 21.66
N GLN A 150 9.54 13.52 21.50
CA GLN A 150 10.25 12.86 20.42
C GLN A 150 9.44 11.68 19.89
N TYR A 151 9.25 11.65 18.57
CA TYR A 151 8.56 10.55 17.92
C TYR A 151 9.55 9.45 17.53
N HIS A 152 9.22 8.22 17.87
CA HIS A 152 10.01 7.03 17.57
C HIS A 152 9.23 6.11 16.61
N PRO A 153 9.94 5.33 15.76
CA PRO A 153 9.31 4.30 14.93
C PRO A 153 8.48 3.33 15.76
N LEU A 154 7.34 2.91 15.21
CA LEU A 154 6.43 1.97 15.87
C LEU A 154 6.92 0.53 15.78
N GLY A 155 7.45 0.13 14.62
CA GLY A 155 7.87 -1.24 14.36
C GLY A 155 7.45 -1.75 12.98
N ILE A 156 6.81 -2.93 12.96
CA ILE A 156 6.29 -3.52 11.74
C ILE A 156 4.85 -3.00 11.52
N VAL A 157 4.63 -2.38 10.37
CA VAL A 157 3.31 -1.90 9.92
C VAL A 157 2.74 -2.89 8.93
N GLY A 158 1.64 -3.52 9.30
CA GLY A 158 0.85 -4.36 8.40
C GLY A 158 -0.13 -3.50 7.59
N ILE A 159 -0.10 -3.61 6.27
CA ILE A 159 -0.99 -2.87 5.38
C ILE A 159 -1.91 -3.87 4.68
N ILE A 160 -3.22 -3.70 4.81
CA ILE A 160 -4.25 -4.47 4.12
C ILE A 160 -5.01 -3.51 3.22
N SER A 161 -4.88 -3.65 1.90
CA SER A 161 -5.51 -2.75 0.95
C SER A 161 -6.65 -3.44 0.17
N ALA A 162 -7.62 -2.63 -0.26
CA ALA A 162 -8.76 -3.07 -1.05
C ALA A 162 -8.42 -3.06 -2.56
N PHE A 163 -9.22 -3.80 -3.36
CA PHE A 163 -9.00 -3.97 -4.78
C PHE A 163 -9.30 -2.73 -5.62
N ASN A 164 -10.20 -1.86 -5.14
CA ASN A 164 -10.66 -0.69 -5.89
C ASN A 164 -9.60 0.43 -6.04
N PHE A 165 -8.60 0.46 -5.15
CA PHE A 165 -7.40 1.28 -5.27
C PHE A 165 -6.16 0.40 -5.01
N PRO A 166 -5.79 -0.44 -5.98
CA PRO A 166 -4.84 -1.52 -5.76
C PRO A 166 -3.40 -1.05 -5.47
N VAL A 167 -3.05 0.19 -5.81
CA VAL A 167 -1.66 0.69 -5.67
C VAL A 167 -1.54 1.94 -4.80
N ALA A 168 -2.46 2.91 -4.92
CA ALA A 168 -2.34 4.20 -4.24
C ALA A 168 -2.40 4.07 -2.72
N VAL A 169 -3.41 3.36 -2.19
CA VAL A 169 -3.61 3.22 -0.74
C VAL A 169 -2.41 2.57 -0.05
N TRP A 170 -1.79 1.58 -0.69
CA TRP A 170 -0.56 1.00 -0.18
C TRP A 170 0.57 2.02 -0.11
N SER A 171 0.74 2.81 -1.16
CA SER A 171 1.83 3.79 -1.22
C SER A 171 1.69 4.89 -0.18
N TRP A 172 0.45 5.35 0.10
CA TRP A 172 0.21 6.34 1.15
C TRP A 172 0.70 5.85 2.51
N ASN A 173 0.35 4.61 2.86
CA ASN A 173 0.79 4.00 4.11
C ASN A 173 2.30 3.75 4.12
N THR A 174 2.83 3.15 3.05
CA THR A 174 4.24 2.73 2.97
C THR A 174 5.20 3.91 2.96
N ALA A 175 4.94 4.95 2.16
CA ALA A 175 5.82 6.12 2.09
C ALA A 175 5.94 6.82 3.45
N LEU A 176 4.81 7.00 4.14
CA LEU A 176 4.79 7.63 5.47
C LEU A 176 5.43 6.74 6.55
N ALA A 177 5.11 5.44 6.57
CA ALA A 177 5.71 4.50 7.51
C ALA A 177 7.24 4.43 7.34
N MET A 178 7.72 4.35 6.09
CA MET A 178 9.15 4.29 5.80
C MET A 178 9.92 5.52 6.31
N ILE A 179 9.41 6.73 6.10
CA ILE A 179 10.11 7.94 6.59
C ILE A 179 10.07 8.04 8.12
N CYS A 180 9.05 7.46 8.76
CA CYS A 180 8.97 7.36 10.22
C CYS A 180 9.95 6.32 10.79
N GLY A 181 10.50 5.44 9.95
CA GLY A 181 11.46 4.39 10.34
C GLY A 181 10.80 3.05 10.62
N ASP A 182 9.56 2.88 10.21
CA ASP A 182 8.82 1.63 10.26
C ASP A 182 9.12 0.77 9.04
N VAL A 183 8.93 -0.54 9.16
CA VAL A 183 9.00 -1.50 8.05
C VAL A 183 7.61 -2.00 7.70
N CYS A 184 7.38 -2.33 6.43
CA CYS A 184 6.07 -2.60 5.91
C CYS A 184 5.89 -4.05 5.44
N VAL A 185 4.79 -4.68 5.85
CA VAL A 185 4.31 -5.95 5.31
C VAL A 185 2.96 -5.72 4.68
N TRP A 186 2.86 -5.89 3.37
CA TRP A 186 1.65 -5.59 2.61
C TRP A 186 0.91 -6.82 2.16
N LYS A 187 -0.40 -6.84 2.42
CA LYS A 187 -1.37 -7.78 1.86
C LYS A 187 -2.33 -7.02 0.95
N PRO A 188 -2.14 -7.04 -0.38
CA PRO A 188 -3.13 -6.53 -1.32
C PRO A 188 -4.40 -7.40 -1.34
N SER A 189 -5.43 -6.94 -2.04
CA SER A 189 -6.58 -7.77 -2.34
C SER A 189 -6.19 -8.91 -3.29
N GLU A 190 -6.76 -10.08 -3.08
CA GLU A 190 -6.64 -11.24 -3.96
C GLU A 190 -7.28 -11.02 -5.35
N LYS A 191 -8.06 -9.95 -5.53
CA LYS A 191 -8.66 -9.58 -6.82
C LYS A 191 -7.71 -8.81 -7.73
N THR A 192 -6.66 -8.19 -7.17
CA THR A 192 -5.68 -7.38 -7.90
C THR A 192 -4.24 -7.73 -7.48
N PRO A 193 -3.85 -9.02 -7.54
CA PRO A 193 -2.59 -9.45 -6.99
C PRO A 193 -1.38 -9.03 -7.82
N LEU A 194 -1.52 -8.86 -9.14
CA LEU A 194 -0.41 -8.47 -10.03
C LEU A 194 0.02 -7.02 -9.80
N CYS A 195 -0.93 -6.11 -9.52
CA CYS A 195 -0.63 -4.75 -9.06
C CYS A 195 0.26 -4.78 -7.81
N GLY A 196 -0.04 -5.68 -6.86
CA GLY A 196 0.77 -5.87 -5.67
C GLY A 196 2.20 -6.32 -5.98
N VAL A 197 2.36 -7.31 -6.86
CA VAL A 197 3.67 -7.82 -7.27
C VAL A 197 4.48 -6.75 -7.98
N ALA A 198 3.85 -5.96 -8.88
CA ALA A 198 4.50 -4.86 -9.60
C ALA A 198 5.04 -3.79 -8.63
N CYS A 199 4.19 -3.30 -7.74
CA CYS A 199 4.58 -2.27 -6.77
C CYS A 199 5.70 -2.74 -5.84
N GLN A 200 5.61 -3.96 -5.32
CA GLN A 200 6.65 -4.53 -4.47
C GLN A 200 7.99 -4.63 -5.21
N LYS A 201 7.97 -5.05 -6.49
CA LYS A 201 9.19 -5.11 -7.29
C LYS A 201 9.82 -3.73 -7.48
N ILE A 202 9.03 -2.72 -7.83
CA ILE A 202 9.52 -1.35 -8.04
C ILE A 202 10.22 -0.81 -6.79
N LEU A 203 9.63 -1.00 -5.63
CA LEU A 203 10.24 -0.55 -4.37
C LEU A 203 11.45 -1.41 -3.98
N ALA A 204 11.37 -2.73 -4.19
CA ALA A 204 12.47 -3.65 -3.88
C ALA A 204 13.73 -3.35 -4.69
N ASP A 205 13.59 -3.00 -5.97
CA ASP A 205 14.73 -2.60 -6.82
C ASP A 205 15.44 -1.36 -6.22
N VAL A 206 14.69 -0.38 -5.74
CA VAL A 206 15.26 0.82 -5.08
C VAL A 206 15.97 0.46 -3.77
N LEU A 207 15.38 -0.42 -2.97
CA LEU A 207 16.01 -0.87 -1.72
C LEU A 207 17.34 -1.59 -2.00
N GLU A 208 17.36 -2.48 -2.97
CA GLU A 208 18.55 -3.25 -3.38
C GLU A 208 19.65 -2.35 -3.92
N GLU A 209 19.34 -1.42 -4.83
CA GLU A 209 20.27 -0.43 -5.39
C GLU A 209 20.95 0.43 -4.30
N ASN A 210 20.29 0.62 -3.17
CA ASN A 210 20.79 1.40 -2.03
C ASN A 210 21.37 0.55 -0.90
N ASN A 211 21.50 -0.77 -1.08
CA ASN A 211 21.96 -1.72 -0.05
C ASN A 211 21.11 -1.67 1.25
N ILE A 212 19.82 -1.39 1.12
CA ILE A 212 18.88 -1.41 2.23
C ILE A 212 18.37 -2.84 2.43
N HIS A 213 18.20 -3.24 3.69
CA HIS A 213 17.71 -4.57 4.04
C HIS A 213 16.36 -4.87 3.38
N ALA A 214 16.25 -5.98 2.68
CA ALA A 214 15.08 -6.35 1.87
C ALA A 214 13.75 -6.38 2.67
N GLY A 215 13.82 -6.75 3.96
CA GLY A 215 12.66 -6.81 4.86
C GLY A 215 12.04 -5.46 5.22
N VAL A 216 12.60 -4.32 4.76
CA VAL A 216 11.96 -2.99 4.91
C VAL A 216 10.63 -2.94 4.18
N SER A 217 10.49 -3.66 3.05
CA SER A 217 9.21 -3.83 2.37
C SER A 217 9.04 -5.28 1.94
N SER A 218 7.92 -5.88 2.34
CA SER A 218 7.58 -7.26 2.01
C SER A 218 6.13 -7.38 1.54
N LEU A 219 5.89 -8.33 0.65
CA LEU A 219 4.58 -8.65 0.08
C LEU A 219 4.13 -10.03 0.54
N ILE A 220 2.87 -10.14 0.93
CA ILE A 220 2.18 -11.41 1.19
C ILE A 220 0.83 -11.42 0.47
N ASN A 221 0.57 -12.43 -0.33
CA ASN A 221 -0.70 -12.57 -1.04
C ASN A 221 -1.54 -13.72 -0.47
N GLY A 222 -2.84 -13.58 -0.56
CA GLY A 222 -3.78 -14.60 -0.12
C GLY A 222 -5.14 -14.02 0.24
N ASN A 223 -6.04 -14.93 0.62
CA ASN A 223 -7.39 -14.59 1.05
C ASN A 223 -7.41 -13.99 2.48
N TYR A 224 -8.59 -13.97 3.08
CA TYR A 224 -8.81 -13.46 4.43
C TYR A 224 -7.96 -14.15 5.50
N THR A 225 -7.60 -15.44 5.33
CA THR A 225 -6.78 -16.19 6.29
C THR A 225 -5.40 -15.55 6.50
N VAL A 226 -4.76 -15.08 5.41
CA VAL A 226 -3.48 -14.36 5.50
C VAL A 226 -3.65 -13.02 6.24
N GLY A 227 -4.78 -12.33 6.01
CA GLY A 227 -5.14 -11.13 6.77
C GLY A 227 -5.35 -11.40 8.26
N GLU A 228 -5.94 -12.55 8.62
CA GLU A 228 -6.10 -12.97 10.01
C GLU A 228 -4.76 -13.18 10.70
N TRP A 229 -3.80 -13.84 10.04
CA TRP A 229 -2.44 -13.98 10.61
C TRP A 229 -1.82 -12.63 10.96
N MET A 230 -1.99 -11.62 10.10
CA MET A 230 -1.48 -10.26 10.37
C MET A 230 -2.16 -9.62 11.58
N THR A 231 -3.48 -9.71 11.67
CA THR A 231 -4.24 -9.05 12.74
C THR A 231 -4.00 -9.67 14.12
N GLU A 232 -3.67 -10.96 14.16
CA GLU A 232 -3.41 -11.73 15.38
C GLU A 232 -1.94 -11.70 15.82
N ASP A 233 -1.02 -11.33 14.90
CA ASP A 233 0.42 -11.35 15.19
C ASP A 233 0.84 -10.17 16.08
N PRO A 234 1.35 -10.42 17.29
CA PRO A 234 1.78 -9.36 18.20
C PRO A 234 2.99 -8.55 17.73
N ARG A 235 3.74 -9.05 16.74
CA ARG A 235 4.88 -8.33 16.13
C ARG A 235 4.42 -7.16 15.24
N MET A 236 3.18 -7.19 14.77
CA MET A 236 2.58 -6.08 14.01
C MET A 236 2.22 -4.93 14.95
N ALA A 237 3.03 -3.88 14.98
CA ALA A 237 2.81 -2.72 15.85
C ALA A 237 1.56 -1.92 15.46
N LEU A 238 1.28 -1.84 14.15
CA LEU A 238 0.11 -1.17 13.57
C LEU A 238 -0.45 -2.03 12.43
N ILE A 239 -1.77 -2.14 12.37
CA ILE A 239 -2.50 -2.64 11.19
C ILE A 239 -3.25 -1.48 10.56
N SER A 240 -2.85 -1.08 9.36
CA SER A 240 -3.62 -0.16 8.52
C SER A 240 -4.44 -0.96 7.51
N ALA A 241 -5.75 -0.89 7.62
CA ALA A 241 -6.65 -1.71 6.80
C ALA A 241 -7.73 -0.86 6.12
N THR A 242 -7.84 -1.04 4.80
CA THR A 242 -8.85 -0.42 3.95
C THR A 242 -9.78 -1.49 3.41
N GLY A 243 -11.10 -1.32 3.62
CA GLY A 243 -12.09 -2.28 3.13
C GLY A 243 -13.49 -2.07 3.68
N SER A 244 -14.29 -3.16 3.73
CA SER A 244 -15.68 -3.09 4.20
C SER A 244 -15.79 -2.84 5.70
N ILE A 245 -16.91 -2.25 6.13
CA ILE A 245 -17.24 -2.08 7.56
C ILE A 245 -17.18 -3.42 8.30
N ARG A 246 -17.68 -4.50 7.68
CA ARG A 246 -17.64 -5.86 8.26
C ARG A 246 -16.20 -6.29 8.54
N MET A 247 -15.30 -6.13 7.57
CA MET A 247 -13.88 -6.46 7.73
C MET A 247 -13.24 -5.58 8.80
N GLY A 248 -13.49 -4.27 8.78
CA GLY A 248 -12.95 -3.33 9.76
C GLY A 248 -13.32 -3.67 11.20
N LYS A 249 -14.56 -4.09 11.46
CA LYS A 249 -15.00 -4.55 12.79
C LYS A 249 -14.20 -5.77 13.27
N ILE A 250 -13.97 -6.74 12.38
CA ILE A 250 -13.19 -7.95 12.71
C ILE A 250 -11.72 -7.57 13.01
N VAL A 251 -11.11 -6.75 12.15
CA VAL A 251 -9.75 -6.26 12.35
C VAL A 251 -9.61 -5.51 13.67
N ALA A 252 -10.53 -4.56 13.94
CA ALA A 252 -10.52 -3.80 15.19
C ALA A 252 -10.56 -4.70 16.43
N GLN A 253 -11.46 -5.68 16.45
CA GLN A 253 -11.60 -6.62 17.57
C GLN A 253 -10.33 -7.46 17.78
N LYS A 254 -9.78 -8.06 16.71
CA LYS A 254 -8.59 -8.90 16.80
C LYS A 254 -7.36 -8.11 17.22
N VAL A 255 -7.16 -6.92 16.67
CA VAL A 255 -6.03 -6.05 17.01
C VAL A 255 -6.16 -5.50 18.44
N ALA A 256 -7.36 -5.09 18.86
CA ALA A 256 -7.60 -4.62 20.23
C ALA A 256 -7.40 -5.73 21.28
N ALA A 257 -7.75 -6.99 20.96
CA ALA A 257 -7.55 -8.12 21.87
C ALA A 257 -6.08 -8.33 22.29
N ARG A 258 -5.13 -7.90 21.44
CA ARG A 258 -3.68 -7.94 21.74
C ARG A 258 -3.10 -6.57 22.11
N LEU A 259 -3.94 -5.57 22.39
CA LEU A 259 -3.56 -4.18 22.69
C LEU A 259 -2.73 -3.52 21.57
N GLY A 260 -2.91 -3.97 20.32
CA GLY A 260 -2.28 -3.40 19.14
C GLY A 260 -2.98 -2.13 18.65
N LYS A 261 -2.36 -1.45 17.68
CA LYS A 261 -2.93 -0.26 17.03
C LYS A 261 -3.55 -0.63 15.70
N SER A 262 -4.69 -0.01 15.38
CA SER A 262 -5.31 -0.12 14.05
C SER A 262 -5.68 1.25 13.50
N LEU A 263 -5.48 1.43 12.19
CA LEU A 263 -5.98 2.54 11.40
C LEU A 263 -6.92 1.94 10.35
N LEU A 264 -8.18 2.35 10.35
CA LEU A 264 -9.22 1.71 9.56
C LEU A 264 -9.89 2.73 8.64
N GLU A 265 -9.73 2.51 7.34
CA GLU A 265 -10.43 3.23 6.28
C GLU A 265 -11.54 2.33 5.73
N LEU A 266 -12.78 2.65 6.07
CA LEU A 266 -13.93 1.77 5.84
C LEU A 266 -14.94 2.41 4.88
N GLY A 267 -15.89 1.60 4.41
CA GLY A 267 -17.00 2.06 3.61
C GLY A 267 -17.95 2.98 4.37
N GLY A 268 -18.74 3.73 3.65
CA GLY A 268 -19.77 4.61 4.16
C GLY A 268 -20.74 5.00 3.06
N ASN A 269 -21.82 5.68 3.42
CA ASN A 269 -22.76 6.27 2.48
C ASN A 269 -22.56 7.79 2.49
N ASN A 270 -21.99 8.31 1.42
CA ASN A 270 -21.87 9.76 1.22
C ASN A 270 -23.15 10.29 0.57
N ALA A 271 -23.52 11.51 0.91
CA ALA A 271 -24.67 12.19 0.32
C ALA A 271 -24.22 13.42 -0.47
N ILE A 272 -24.92 13.66 -1.58
CA ILE A 272 -24.85 14.93 -2.30
C ILE A 272 -26.14 15.69 -1.99
N ILE A 273 -26.01 16.84 -1.29
CA ILE A 273 -27.14 17.69 -0.98
C ILE A 273 -27.21 18.80 -2.01
N VAL A 274 -28.31 18.85 -2.77
CA VAL A 274 -28.54 19.83 -3.83
C VAL A 274 -29.53 20.85 -3.33
N THR A 275 -29.10 22.11 -3.21
CA THR A 275 -29.95 23.23 -2.81
C THR A 275 -30.67 23.82 -4.03
N PRO A 276 -31.77 24.58 -3.88
CA PRO A 276 -32.51 25.15 -5.00
C PRO A 276 -31.71 26.11 -5.90
N ASP A 277 -30.66 26.70 -5.37
CA ASP A 277 -29.75 27.66 -6.04
C ASP A 277 -28.46 27.00 -6.58
N ALA A 278 -28.34 25.66 -6.50
CA ALA A 278 -27.18 24.93 -6.99
C ALA A 278 -27.08 24.99 -8.54
N ASP A 279 -25.85 25.01 -9.06
CA ASP A 279 -25.58 24.76 -10.49
C ASP A 279 -25.87 23.29 -10.82
N LEU A 280 -27.02 23.01 -11.40
CA LEU A 280 -27.46 21.66 -11.73
C LEU A 280 -26.53 20.95 -12.71
N LYS A 281 -25.89 21.68 -13.65
CA LYS A 281 -24.96 21.09 -14.60
C LYS A 281 -23.70 20.59 -13.91
N MET A 282 -23.12 21.40 -13.05
CA MET A 282 -21.96 21.03 -12.25
C MET A 282 -22.30 19.91 -11.25
N THR A 283 -23.45 20.00 -10.60
CA THR A 283 -23.96 18.96 -9.68
C THR A 283 -24.12 17.61 -10.37
N LEU A 284 -24.72 17.59 -11.56
CA LEU A 284 -24.90 16.36 -12.34
C LEU A 284 -23.55 15.75 -12.74
N MET A 285 -22.61 16.57 -13.22
CA MET A 285 -21.27 16.08 -13.56
C MET A 285 -20.53 15.49 -12.35
N GLY A 286 -20.60 16.18 -11.21
CA GLY A 286 -20.00 15.70 -9.94
C GLY A 286 -20.66 14.41 -9.45
N ALA A 287 -21.98 14.30 -9.52
CA ALA A 287 -22.72 13.10 -9.12
C ALA A 287 -22.40 11.90 -10.02
N VAL A 288 -22.35 12.10 -11.36
CA VAL A 288 -21.95 11.05 -12.31
C VAL A 288 -20.53 10.60 -12.03
N PHE A 289 -19.58 11.54 -11.90
CA PHE A 289 -18.19 11.20 -11.59
C PHE A 289 -18.08 10.40 -10.26
N GLY A 290 -18.80 10.84 -9.23
CA GLY A 290 -18.85 10.14 -7.95
C GLY A 290 -19.43 8.73 -8.05
N ALA A 291 -20.45 8.53 -8.89
CA ALA A 291 -21.15 7.25 -9.04
C ALA A 291 -20.37 6.24 -9.90
N VAL A 292 -19.71 6.69 -10.99
CA VAL A 292 -19.06 5.77 -11.94
C VAL A 292 -17.55 5.63 -11.74
N GLY A 293 -16.95 6.51 -10.97
CA GLY A 293 -15.54 6.44 -10.63
C GLY A 293 -15.16 5.09 -10.03
N THR A 294 -13.95 4.61 -10.34
CA THR A 294 -13.45 3.31 -9.86
C THR A 294 -14.35 2.14 -10.30
N ALA A 295 -14.84 2.19 -11.56
CA ALA A 295 -15.78 1.22 -12.14
C ALA A 295 -17.07 1.04 -11.28
N GLY A 296 -17.51 2.11 -10.61
CA GLY A 296 -18.67 2.10 -9.72
C GLY A 296 -18.42 1.54 -8.31
N ASP A 297 -17.20 1.15 -8.01
CA ASP A 297 -16.82 0.64 -6.67
C ASP A 297 -16.11 1.72 -5.85
N ARG A 298 -16.76 2.83 -5.72
CA ARG A 298 -16.32 3.95 -4.88
C ARG A 298 -17.01 3.87 -3.52
N LYS A 299 -16.27 4.22 -2.47
CA LYS A 299 -16.87 4.39 -1.13
C LYS A 299 -17.74 5.64 -1.13
N SER A 300 -18.94 5.51 -1.55
CA SER A 300 -19.91 6.61 -1.54
C SER A 300 -21.19 6.19 -0.86
#